data_a77f4f5f540b2656aad56f529b171025
#
_entry.id   a77f4f5f540b2656aad56f529b171025
#
_cell.length_a   1.000
_cell.length_b   1.000
_cell.length_c   1.000
_cell.angle_alpha   90.00
_cell.angle_beta   90.00
_cell.angle_gamma   90.00
#
_symmetry.space_group_name_H-M   'P 1'
#
loop_
_entity.id
_entity.type
_entity.pdbx_description
1 polymer ?
#
loop_
_entity_poly.entity_id
_entity_poly.type
_entity_poly.pdbx_seq_one_letter_code
_entity_poly.pdbx_strand_id
1 'polypeptide(L)' 'MQAAYERIEADMRGIWGDMAPAMLRKRLRDVHADLSTLSREDLQRIVELLRQKTLPSILGEDGAEVKAKQYLAWVDDSG' A
#
# COMPACT_ATOMS: atom_id res chain seq x y z
N MET A 1 -12.54 0.24 -3.30
CA MET A 1 -11.17 0.20 -2.77
C MET A 1 -10.38 1.50 -2.90
N GLN A 2 -10.89 2.49 -3.59
CA GLN A 2 -10.17 3.77 -3.71
C GLN A 2 -9.95 4.44 -2.35
N ALA A 3 -10.92 4.40 -1.46
CA ALA A 3 -10.77 5.02 -0.14
C ALA A 3 -9.65 4.39 0.68
N ALA A 4 -9.53 3.06 0.63
CA ALA A 4 -8.44 2.35 1.31
C ALA A 4 -7.09 2.68 0.67
N TYR A 5 -7.03 2.74 -0.64
CA TYR A 5 -5.82 3.12 -1.38
C TYR A 5 -5.36 4.53 -0.97
N GLU A 6 -6.30 5.47 -0.94
CA GLU A 6 -6.00 6.86 -0.56
C GLU A 6 -5.53 6.97 0.90
N ARG A 7 -6.10 6.16 1.78
CA ARG A 7 -5.69 6.13 3.19
C ARG A 7 -4.26 5.60 3.33
N ILE A 8 -3.91 4.56 2.58
CA ILE A 8 -2.55 4.02 2.55
C ILE A 8 -1.59 5.07 2.01
N GLU A 9 -1.95 5.76 0.93
CA GLU A 9 -1.13 6.82 0.35
C GLU A 9 -0.89 7.94 1.37
N ALA A 10 -1.91 8.36 2.09
CA ALA A 10 -1.79 9.40 3.10
C ALA A 10 -0.83 8.99 4.22
N ASP A 11 -0.90 7.73 4.67
CA ASP A 11 0.01 7.21 5.67
C ASP A 11 1.45 7.17 5.13
N MET A 12 1.62 6.73 3.89
CA MET A 12 2.93 6.68 3.24
C MET A 12 3.54 8.07 3.07
N ARG A 13 2.73 9.11 2.90
CA ARG A 13 3.22 10.48 2.85
C ARG A 13 3.91 10.88 4.16
N GLY A 14 3.49 10.35 5.27
CA GLY A 14 4.15 10.56 6.55
C GLY A 14 5.53 9.92 6.63
N ILE A 15 5.81 8.93 5.77
CA ILE A 15 7.09 8.23 5.74
C ILE A 15 8.01 8.81 4.64
N TRP A 16 7.48 8.99 3.42
CA TRP A 16 8.27 9.37 2.24
C TRP A 16 7.92 10.76 1.68
N GLY A 17 6.97 11.47 2.28
CA GLY A 17 6.57 12.79 1.79
C GLY A 17 5.95 12.71 0.39
N ASP A 18 6.34 13.63 -0.48
CA ASP A 18 5.77 13.76 -1.81
C ASP A 18 6.12 12.61 -2.75
N MET A 19 7.03 11.74 -2.37
CA MET A 19 7.37 10.54 -3.15
C MET A 19 6.34 9.42 -2.99
N ALA A 20 5.53 9.47 -1.94
CA ALA A 20 4.59 8.39 -1.63
C ALA A 20 3.62 8.07 -2.77
N PRO A 21 2.98 9.04 -3.44
CA PRO A 21 2.06 8.73 -4.55
C PRO A 21 2.72 7.94 -5.67
N ALA A 22 3.94 8.32 -6.05
CA ALA A 22 4.67 7.64 -7.12
C ALA A 22 5.08 6.22 -6.70
N MET A 23 5.50 6.05 -5.46
CA MET A 23 5.90 4.75 -4.93
C MET A 23 4.71 3.78 -4.90
N LEU A 24 3.56 4.24 -4.44
CA LEU A 24 2.36 3.41 -4.39
C LEU A 24 1.84 3.11 -5.80
N ARG A 25 1.89 4.09 -6.70
CA ARG A 25 1.46 3.89 -8.09
C ARG A 25 2.33 2.85 -8.81
N LYS A 26 3.61 2.78 -8.47
CA LYS A 26 4.49 1.74 -9.02
C LYS A 26 3.99 0.35 -8.64
N ARG A 27 3.56 0.17 -7.39
CA ARG A 27 3.00 -1.12 -6.97
C ARG A 27 1.68 -1.42 -7.66
N LEU A 28 0.84 -0.39 -7.88
CA LEU A 28 -0.40 -0.53 -8.64
C LEU A 28 -0.11 -1.08 -10.04
N ARG A 29 0.90 -0.54 -10.70
CA ARG A 29 1.31 -1.02 -12.04
C ARG A 29 1.87 -2.43 -12.00
N ASP A 30 2.60 -2.79 -10.95
CA ASP A 30 3.17 -4.14 -10.82
C ASP A 30 2.08 -5.21 -10.80
N VAL A 31 0.90 -4.91 -10.27
CA VAL A 31 -0.22 -5.86 -10.24
C VAL A 31 -1.17 -5.67 -11.42
N HIS A 32 -0.82 -4.81 -12.37
CA HIS A 32 -1.63 -4.52 -13.57
C HIS A 32 -3.05 -4.06 -13.21
N ALA A 33 -3.19 -3.30 -12.13
CA ALA A 33 -4.49 -2.80 -11.69
C ALA A 33 -4.70 -1.36 -12.13
N ASP A 34 -5.98 -0.97 -12.21
CA ASP A 34 -6.39 0.40 -12.47
C ASP A 34 -7.10 0.92 -11.22
N LEU A 35 -6.81 2.15 -10.83
CA LEU A 35 -7.41 2.72 -9.62
C LEU A 35 -8.93 2.77 -9.70
N SER A 36 -9.49 2.99 -10.89
CA SER A 36 -10.95 3.07 -11.08
C SER A 36 -11.64 1.71 -10.91
N THR A 37 -10.92 0.61 -11.10
CA THR A 37 -11.46 -0.76 -11.02
C THR A 37 -10.76 -1.60 -9.96
N LEU A 38 -10.07 -0.95 -9.05
CA LEU A 38 -9.25 -1.62 -8.04
C LEU A 38 -10.10 -2.53 -7.14
N SER A 39 -9.75 -3.82 -7.10
CA SER A 39 -10.42 -4.80 -6.26
C SER A 39 -9.70 -4.93 -4.92
N ARG A 40 -10.39 -5.59 -3.97
CA ARG A 40 -9.76 -5.91 -2.68
C ARG A 40 -8.52 -6.77 -2.89
N GLU A 41 -8.61 -7.78 -3.75
CA GLU A 41 -7.48 -8.68 -4.03
C GLU A 41 -6.29 -7.94 -4.62
N ASP A 42 -6.54 -7.00 -5.51
CA ASP A 42 -5.50 -6.17 -6.10
C ASP A 42 -4.78 -5.36 -5.01
N LEU A 43 -5.56 -4.74 -4.12
CA LEU A 43 -4.98 -3.91 -3.06
C LEU A 43 -4.23 -4.76 -2.04
N GLN A 44 -4.73 -5.96 -1.74
CA GLN A 44 -4.00 -6.91 -0.88
C GLN A 44 -2.65 -7.27 -1.48
N ARG A 45 -2.57 -7.49 -2.80
CA ARG A 45 -1.30 -7.77 -3.48
C ARG A 45 -0.38 -6.56 -3.46
N ILE A 46 -0.92 -5.36 -3.62
CA ILE A 46 -0.15 -4.12 -3.51
C ILE A 46 0.49 -4.02 -2.12
N VAL A 47 -0.28 -4.26 -1.07
CA VAL A 47 0.23 -4.21 0.30
C VAL A 47 1.33 -5.25 0.51
N GLU A 48 1.17 -6.46 -0.03
CA GLU A 48 2.20 -7.49 0.07
C GLU A 48 3.50 -7.07 -0.63
N LEU A 49 3.39 -6.41 -1.80
CA LEU A 49 4.56 -5.88 -2.48
C LEU A 49 5.22 -4.75 -1.69
N LEU A 50 4.43 -3.90 -1.05
CA LEU A 50 4.97 -2.87 -0.17
C LEU A 50 5.77 -3.49 0.98
N ARG A 51 5.24 -4.54 1.58
CA ARG A 51 5.91 -5.26 2.66
C ARG A 51 7.24 -5.87 2.21
N GLN A 52 7.28 -6.39 0.98
CA GLN A 52 8.47 -7.07 0.48
C GLN A 52 9.51 -6.12 -0.09
N LYS A 53 9.08 -5.07 -0.79
CA LYS A 53 9.98 -4.27 -1.63
C LYS A 53 10.15 -2.83 -1.19
N THR A 54 9.17 -2.24 -0.52
CA THR A 54 9.16 -0.80 -0.24
C THR A 54 9.38 -0.48 1.23
N LEU A 55 8.60 -1.06 2.10
CA LEU A 55 8.60 -0.74 3.54
C LEU A 55 9.89 -1.13 4.26
N PRO A 56 10.54 -2.28 3.94
CA PRO A 56 11.72 -2.69 4.71
C PRO A 56 12.90 -1.72 4.63
N SER A 57 13.01 -0.96 3.55
CA SER A 57 14.13 -0.02 3.38
C SER A 57 14.12 1.10 4.42
N ILE A 58 12.95 1.43 4.97
CA ILE A 58 12.79 2.48 5.98
C ILE A 58 12.51 1.89 7.36
N LEU A 59 11.65 0.88 7.43
CA LEU A 59 11.11 0.36 8.69
C LEU A 59 11.77 -0.94 9.15
N GLY A 60 12.63 -1.57 8.33
CA GLY A 60 13.12 -2.92 8.59
C GLY A 60 12.02 -3.94 8.34
N GLU A 61 12.39 -5.24 8.43
CA GLU A 61 11.44 -6.32 8.14
C GLU A 61 10.28 -6.37 9.15
N ASP A 62 10.59 -6.22 10.43
CA ASP A 62 9.56 -6.28 11.47
C ASP A 62 8.61 -5.09 11.37
N GLY A 63 9.15 -3.90 11.16
CA GLY A 63 8.33 -2.69 10.97
C GLY A 63 7.47 -2.77 9.73
N ALA A 64 8.03 -3.32 8.64
CA ALA A 64 7.29 -3.51 7.40
C ALA A 64 6.12 -4.47 7.60
N GLU A 65 6.32 -5.54 8.35
CA GLU A 65 5.25 -6.50 8.63
C GLU A 65 4.13 -5.87 9.46
N VAL A 66 4.47 -5.10 10.49
CA VAL A 66 3.49 -4.42 11.33
C VAL A 66 2.68 -3.41 10.49
N LYS A 67 3.36 -2.63 9.67
CA LYS A 67 2.70 -1.63 8.83
C LYS A 67 1.80 -2.29 7.79
N ALA A 68 2.26 -3.38 7.18
CA ALA A 68 1.47 -4.12 6.20
C ALA A 68 0.19 -4.69 6.83
N LYS A 69 0.26 -5.20 8.04
CA LYS A 69 -0.93 -5.67 8.76
C LYS A 69 -1.92 -4.55 9.00
N GLN A 70 -1.44 -3.36 9.34
CA GLN A 70 -2.28 -2.18 9.50
C GLN A 70 -2.99 -1.84 8.20
N TYR A 71 -2.26 -1.82 7.08
CA TYR A 71 -2.85 -1.53 5.76
C TYR A 71 -3.87 -2.59 5.36
N LEU A 72 -3.60 -3.86 5.62
CA LEU A 72 -4.54 -4.94 5.31
C LEU A 72 -5.83 -4.80 6.12
N ALA A 73 -5.73 -4.37 7.37
CA ALA A 73 -6.92 -4.10 8.18
C ALA A 73 -7.78 -2.99 7.56
N TRP A 74 -7.16 -1.94 7.03
CA TRP A 74 -7.90 -0.87 6.34
C TRP A 74 -8.57 -1.38 5.07
N VAL A 75 -7.91 -2.27 4.33
CA VAL A 75 -8.49 -2.89 3.14
C VAL A 75 -9.71 -3.72 3.51
N ASP A 76 -9.62 -4.51 4.57
CA ASP A 76 -10.74 -5.34 5.03
C ASP A 76 -11.91 -4.50 5.52
N ASP A 77 -11.64 -3.40 6.22
CA ASP A 77 -12.68 -2.51 6.74
C ASP A 77 -13.39 -1.74 5.63
N SER A 78 -12.73 -1.54 4.50
CA SER A 78 -13.29 -0.76 3.38
C SER A 78 -14.19 -1.61 2.48
N GLY A 79 -14.14 -2.90 2.64
CA GLY A 79 -14.93 -3.81 1.85
C GLY A 79 -16.22 -4.16 2.50
#